data_42079176663fd2cab0f31d036563778a
#
_entry.id   42079176663fd2cab0f31d036563778a
#
_cell.length_a   1.000
_cell.length_b   1.000
_cell.length_c   1.000
_cell.angle_alpha   90.00
_cell.angle_beta   90.00
_cell.angle_gamma   90.00
#
_symmetry.space_group_name_H-M   'P 1'
#
loop_
_entity.id
_entity.type
_entity.pdbx_description
1 polymer ?
#
loop_
_entity_poly.entity_id
_entity_poly.type
_entity_poly.pdbx_seq_one_letter_code
_entity_poly.pdbx_strand_id
1 'polypeptide(L)'
;MGGLVRHTKAVVMFAEELLRMNTYAYLNEEYKDYIIVACLVHDTCKYGVLEYDKTNYANHAKLASINFKNFCLEENYVCSEFLLNAISSHMGQWTENREERPFTAIDRCVHLADYMASRSFIDIPCITEEYDRIVGVDD
;
A
#
# COMPACT_ATOMS: atom_id res chain seq x y z
N MET A 1 20.05 -0.13 0.32
CA MET A 1 19.26 -1.03 1.21
C MET A 1 18.08 -0.25 1.77
N GLY A 2 16.92 -0.83 1.90
CA GLY A 2 15.76 -0.20 2.52
C GLY A 2 14.79 0.55 1.59
N GLY A 3 14.96 0.50 0.27
CA GLY A 3 14.05 1.17 -0.66
C GLY A 3 12.60 0.73 -0.53
N LEU A 4 12.35 -0.58 -0.36
CA LEU A 4 11.00 -1.11 -0.15
C LEU A 4 10.42 -0.67 1.21
N VAL A 5 11.22 -0.69 2.28
CA VAL A 5 10.78 -0.26 3.61
C VAL A 5 10.44 1.24 3.61
N ARG A 6 11.28 2.07 2.98
CA ARG A 6 11.01 3.52 2.85
C ARG A 6 9.75 3.77 2.05
N HIS A 7 9.57 3.08 0.93
CA HIS A 7 8.38 3.18 0.12
C HIS A 7 7.13 2.78 0.91
N THR A 8 7.15 1.63 1.61
CA THR A 8 6.03 1.18 2.42
C THR A 8 5.67 2.18 3.54
N LYS A 9 6.67 2.74 4.22
CA LYS A 9 6.44 3.81 5.22
C LYS A 9 5.78 5.03 4.61
N ALA A 10 6.23 5.45 3.42
CA ALA A 10 5.63 6.57 2.71
C ALA A 10 4.19 6.29 2.29
N VAL A 11 3.89 5.08 1.81
CA VAL A 11 2.53 4.67 1.44
C VAL A 11 1.60 4.73 2.65
N VAL A 12 2.01 4.20 3.79
CA VAL A 12 1.22 4.26 5.03
C VAL A 12 1.00 5.72 5.48
N MET A 13 2.03 6.54 5.44
CA MET A 13 1.91 7.96 5.77
C MET A 13 0.89 8.67 4.88
N PHE A 14 0.95 8.50 3.57
CA PHE A 14 -0.02 9.09 2.66
C PHE A 14 -1.42 8.54 2.86
N ALA A 15 -1.55 7.25 3.15
CA ALA A 15 -2.85 6.66 3.49
C ALA A 15 -3.45 7.31 4.74
N GLU A 16 -2.67 7.51 5.79
CA GLU A 16 -3.12 8.20 7.01
C GLU A 16 -3.57 9.64 6.73
N GLU A 17 -2.85 10.36 5.88
CA GLU A 17 -3.24 11.71 5.46
C GLU A 17 -4.53 11.71 4.63
N LEU A 18 -4.65 10.81 3.65
CA LEU A 18 -5.83 10.66 2.82
C LEU A 18 -7.08 10.31 3.64
N LEU A 19 -6.94 9.49 4.69
CA LEU A 19 -8.03 9.13 5.58
C LEU A 19 -8.54 10.28 6.44
N ARG A 20 -7.80 11.38 6.54
CA ARG A 20 -8.24 12.63 7.20
C ARG A 20 -8.94 13.57 6.23
N MET A 21 -8.80 13.36 4.91
CA MET A 21 -9.47 14.19 3.91
C MET A 21 -10.96 13.82 3.81
N ASN A 22 -11.79 14.80 3.49
CA ASN A 22 -13.24 14.59 3.31
C ASN A 22 -13.58 13.48 2.32
N THR A 23 -12.70 13.24 1.34
CA THR A 23 -12.87 12.19 0.33
C THR A 23 -12.95 10.79 0.93
N TYR A 24 -12.24 10.53 2.05
CA TYR A 24 -12.14 9.20 2.67
C TYR A 24 -12.48 9.19 4.16
N ALA A 25 -12.57 10.35 4.82
CA ALA A 25 -12.82 10.45 6.26
C ALA A 25 -14.16 9.82 6.69
N TYR A 26 -15.12 9.70 5.76
CA TYR A 26 -16.44 9.10 6.01
C TYR A 26 -16.41 7.57 6.17
N LEU A 27 -15.31 6.92 5.78
CA LEU A 27 -15.17 5.47 5.94
C LEU A 27 -15.18 5.10 7.42
N ASN A 28 -15.79 3.95 7.74
CA ASN A 28 -15.76 3.45 9.12
C ASN A 28 -14.34 3.00 9.51
N GLU A 29 -14.10 2.83 10.80
CA GLU A 29 -12.78 2.49 11.34
C GLU A 29 -12.27 1.13 10.82
N GLU A 30 -13.16 0.15 10.65
CA GLU A 30 -12.80 -1.15 10.10
C GLU A 30 -12.22 -1.03 8.68
N TYR A 31 -12.84 -0.24 7.82
CA TYR A 31 -12.36 0.00 6.45
C TYR A 31 -11.06 0.80 6.42
N LYS A 32 -10.90 1.75 7.34
CA LYS A 32 -9.63 2.47 7.50
C LYS A 32 -8.51 1.53 7.92
N ASP A 33 -8.77 0.59 8.81
CA ASP A 33 -7.80 -0.44 9.20
C ASP A 33 -7.43 -1.34 8.02
N TYR A 34 -8.39 -1.73 7.18
CA TYR A 34 -8.10 -2.49 5.95
C TYR A 34 -7.17 -1.72 5.01
N ILE A 35 -7.36 -0.41 4.86
CA ILE A 35 -6.49 0.43 4.04
C ILE A 35 -5.06 0.42 4.57
N ILE A 36 -4.87 0.60 5.86
CA ILE A 36 -3.54 0.59 6.47
C ILE A 36 -2.87 -0.78 6.33
N VAL A 37 -3.58 -1.87 6.58
CA VAL A 37 -3.04 -3.22 6.41
C VAL A 37 -2.68 -3.49 4.96
N ALA A 38 -3.54 -3.12 4.01
CA ALA A 38 -3.25 -3.26 2.58
C ALA A 38 -1.99 -2.47 2.18
N CYS A 39 -1.83 -1.25 2.67
CA CYS A 39 -0.63 -0.45 2.43
C CYS A 39 0.64 -1.10 2.98
N LEU A 40 0.56 -1.76 4.14
CA LEU A 40 1.70 -2.46 4.74
C LEU A 40 2.14 -3.68 3.94
N VAL A 41 1.20 -4.40 3.32
CA VAL A 41 1.50 -5.69 2.69
C VAL A 41 1.50 -5.68 1.17
N HIS A 42 1.07 -4.58 0.52
CA HIS A 42 0.85 -4.53 -0.93
C HIS A 42 2.06 -4.96 -1.77
N ASP A 43 3.25 -4.62 -1.35
CA ASP A 43 4.51 -4.87 -2.07
C ASP A 43 5.35 -6.01 -1.47
N THR A 44 4.82 -6.81 -0.56
CA THR A 44 5.57 -7.88 0.11
C THR A 44 6.11 -8.93 -0.84
N CYS A 45 5.49 -9.13 -2.00
CA CYS A 45 5.90 -10.08 -3.03
C CYS A 45 6.56 -9.42 -4.26
N LYS A 46 6.93 -8.15 -4.17
CA LYS A 46 7.49 -7.40 -5.32
C LYS A 46 8.73 -8.04 -5.93
N TYR A 47 9.56 -8.63 -5.10
CA TYR A 47 10.80 -9.31 -5.52
C TYR A 47 10.69 -10.84 -5.49
N GLY A 48 9.47 -11.39 -5.47
CA GLY A 48 9.21 -12.81 -5.35
C GLY A 48 9.01 -13.27 -3.91
N VAL A 49 8.59 -14.51 -3.75
CA VAL A 49 8.32 -15.11 -2.41
C VAL A 49 9.57 -15.75 -1.80
N LEU A 50 10.36 -16.46 -2.61
CA LEU A 50 11.58 -17.15 -2.17
C LEU A 50 12.83 -16.63 -2.87
N GLU A 51 12.72 -16.33 -4.17
CA GLU A 51 13.81 -15.82 -5.00
C GLU A 51 13.29 -14.71 -5.91
N TYR A 52 14.21 -13.83 -6.34
CA TYR A 52 13.88 -12.80 -7.31
C TYR A 52 13.51 -13.43 -8.65
N ASP A 53 12.29 -13.17 -9.11
CA ASP A 53 11.78 -13.61 -10.40
C ASP A 53 11.04 -12.46 -11.09
N LYS A 54 11.47 -12.12 -12.31
CA LYS A 54 10.85 -11.05 -13.10
C LYS A 54 9.38 -11.31 -13.43
N THR A 55 8.97 -12.56 -13.57
CA THR A 55 7.57 -12.95 -13.78
C THR A 55 6.72 -12.64 -12.54
N ASN A 56 7.29 -12.85 -11.35
CA ASN A 56 6.63 -12.50 -10.10
C ASN A 56 6.49 -10.98 -9.94
N TYR A 57 7.45 -10.21 -10.44
CA TYR A 57 7.36 -8.75 -10.39
C TYR A 57 6.12 -8.21 -11.12
N ALA A 58 5.78 -8.76 -12.30
CA ALA A 58 4.60 -8.35 -13.05
C ALA A 58 3.27 -8.71 -12.33
N ASN A 59 3.27 -9.74 -11.50
CA ASN A 59 2.09 -10.26 -10.79
C ASN A 59 2.15 -10.04 -9.27
N HIS A 60 3.06 -9.20 -8.78
CA HIS A 60 3.31 -9.07 -7.34
C HIS A 60 2.08 -8.67 -6.53
N ALA A 61 1.18 -7.89 -7.09
CA ALA A 61 -0.06 -7.48 -6.42
C ALA A 61 -0.98 -8.68 -6.12
N LYS A 62 -1.18 -9.55 -7.12
CA LYS A 62 -1.97 -10.77 -6.95
C LYS A 62 -1.29 -11.74 -5.98
N LEU A 63 0.02 -11.90 -6.10
CA LEU A 63 0.80 -12.76 -5.21
C LEU A 63 0.74 -12.29 -3.76
N ALA A 64 0.84 -10.98 -3.52
CA ALA A 64 0.71 -10.41 -2.19
C ALA A 64 -0.68 -10.69 -1.58
N SER A 65 -1.75 -10.56 -2.37
CA SER A 65 -3.11 -10.87 -1.93
C SER A 65 -3.28 -12.34 -1.57
N ILE A 66 -2.81 -13.25 -2.42
CA ILE A 66 -2.87 -14.70 -2.20
C ILE A 66 -2.05 -15.08 -0.96
N ASN A 67 -0.84 -14.56 -0.84
CA ASN A 67 0.06 -14.83 0.29
C ASN A 67 -0.54 -14.34 1.62
N PHE A 68 -1.14 -13.16 1.61
CA PHE A 68 -1.81 -12.62 2.79
C PHE A 68 -3.06 -13.44 3.18
N LYS A 69 -3.85 -13.88 2.19
CA LYS A 69 -4.98 -14.79 2.43
C LYS A 69 -4.53 -16.10 3.08
N ASN A 70 -3.46 -16.70 2.58
CA ASN A 70 -2.89 -17.93 3.14
C ASN A 70 -2.42 -17.72 4.58
N PHE A 71 -1.75 -16.61 4.86
CA PHE A 71 -1.36 -16.23 6.22
C PHE A 71 -2.58 -16.13 7.15
N CYS A 72 -3.64 -15.47 6.73
CA CYS A 72 -4.88 -15.37 7.52
C CYS A 72 -5.49 -16.75 7.81
N LEU A 73 -5.49 -17.66 6.82
CA LEU A 73 -5.99 -19.01 6.99
C LEU A 73 -5.14 -19.83 7.98
N GLU A 74 -3.83 -19.72 7.89
CA GLU A 74 -2.89 -20.41 8.79
C GLU A 74 -3.03 -19.93 10.24
N GLU A 75 -3.24 -18.62 10.43
CA GLU A 75 -3.36 -18.00 11.75
C GLU A 75 -4.81 -17.93 12.26
N ASN A 76 -5.75 -18.51 11.56
CA ASN A 76 -7.20 -18.47 11.88
C ASN A 76 -7.79 -17.05 11.97
N TYR A 77 -7.26 -16.12 11.19
CA TYR A 77 -7.85 -14.79 11.06
C TYR A 77 -8.94 -14.77 9.98
N VAL A 78 -10.02 -14.02 10.24
CA VAL A 78 -11.03 -13.72 9.24
C VAL A 78 -10.47 -12.66 8.28
N CYS A 79 -10.36 -13.00 7.00
CA CYS A 79 -9.84 -12.10 5.98
C CYS A 79 -10.96 -11.53 5.13
N SER A 80 -11.10 -10.21 5.11
CA SER A 80 -12.09 -9.52 4.30
C SER A 80 -11.72 -9.52 2.82
N GLU A 81 -12.70 -9.76 1.94
CA GLU A 81 -12.53 -9.60 0.49
C GLU A 81 -12.20 -8.15 0.12
N PHE A 82 -12.68 -7.16 0.85
CA PHE A 82 -12.30 -5.75 0.63
C PHE A 82 -10.82 -5.52 0.80
N LEU A 83 -10.22 -6.12 1.83
CA LEU A 83 -8.78 -6.05 2.07
C LEU A 83 -7.99 -6.74 0.97
N LEU A 84 -8.38 -7.95 0.59
CA LEU A 84 -7.72 -8.72 -0.47
C LEU A 84 -7.78 -8.01 -1.82
N ASN A 85 -8.92 -7.43 -2.16
CA ASN A 85 -9.09 -6.67 -3.39
C ASN A 85 -8.24 -5.39 -3.40
N ALA A 86 -8.14 -4.71 -2.27
CA ALA A 86 -7.27 -3.53 -2.15
C ALA A 86 -5.80 -3.88 -2.39
N ILE A 87 -5.33 -5.01 -1.90
CA ILE A 87 -3.97 -5.50 -2.14
C ILE A 87 -3.80 -5.85 -3.62
N SER A 88 -4.70 -6.65 -4.19
CA SER A 88 -4.56 -7.17 -5.57
C SER A 88 -4.71 -6.10 -6.65
N SER A 89 -5.43 -5.02 -6.37
CA SER A 89 -5.71 -3.94 -7.32
C SER A 89 -4.80 -2.71 -7.18
N HIS A 90 -3.77 -2.75 -6.32
CA HIS A 90 -2.99 -1.55 -6.02
C HIS A 90 -2.20 -0.98 -7.22
N MET A 91 -1.90 -1.78 -8.24
CA MET A 91 -1.28 -1.29 -9.49
C MET A 91 -2.19 -0.34 -10.27
N GLY A 92 -3.48 -0.42 -10.04
CA GLY A 92 -4.44 0.57 -10.47
C GLY A 92 -4.56 0.72 -11.99
N GLN A 93 -4.45 1.97 -12.44
CA GLN A 93 -4.64 2.35 -13.83
C GLN A 93 -3.62 1.76 -14.81
N TRP A 94 -2.49 1.27 -14.32
CA TRP A 94 -1.45 0.64 -15.15
C TRP A 94 -1.75 -0.82 -15.47
N THR A 95 -2.80 -1.39 -14.88
CA THR A 95 -3.23 -2.75 -15.17
C THR A 95 -4.04 -2.77 -16.46
N GLU A 96 -3.67 -3.61 -17.42
CA GLU A 96 -4.38 -3.74 -18.70
C GLU A 96 -5.80 -4.30 -18.50
N ASN A 97 -5.94 -5.28 -17.63
CA ASN A 97 -7.24 -5.85 -17.30
C ASN A 97 -8.05 -4.89 -16.42
N ARG A 98 -9.17 -4.43 -16.96
CA ARG A 98 -10.07 -3.49 -16.26
C ARG A 98 -10.66 -4.05 -14.96
N GLU A 99 -10.87 -5.35 -14.88
CA GLU A 99 -11.41 -6.03 -13.70
C GLU A 99 -10.43 -6.03 -12.51
N GLU A 100 -9.15 -5.83 -12.79
CA GLU A 100 -8.09 -5.76 -11.79
C GLU A 100 -7.82 -4.34 -11.29
N ARG A 101 -8.57 -3.36 -11.78
CA ARG A 101 -8.41 -1.96 -11.38
C ARG A 101 -9.15 -1.65 -10.08
N PRO A 102 -8.70 -0.64 -9.33
CA PRO A 102 -9.38 -0.20 -8.12
C PRO A 102 -10.84 0.19 -8.40
N PHE A 103 -11.76 -0.37 -7.66
CA PHE A 103 -13.19 -0.11 -7.82
C PHE A 103 -13.82 0.54 -6.58
N THR A 104 -13.53 0.04 -5.38
CA THR A 104 -14.05 0.58 -4.13
C THR A 104 -13.26 1.80 -3.66
N ALA A 105 -13.82 2.55 -2.70
CA ALA A 105 -13.08 3.64 -2.05
C ALA A 105 -11.83 3.13 -1.32
N ILE A 106 -11.88 1.91 -0.77
CA ILE A 106 -10.75 1.25 -0.12
C ILE A 106 -9.63 1.01 -1.14
N ASP A 107 -9.95 0.39 -2.27
CA ASP A 107 -9.00 0.13 -3.36
C ASP A 107 -8.36 1.40 -3.88
N ARG A 108 -9.17 2.43 -4.11
CA ARG A 108 -8.71 3.72 -4.64
C ARG A 108 -7.81 4.46 -3.68
N CYS A 109 -8.10 4.40 -2.38
CA CYS A 109 -7.24 5.02 -1.36
C CYS A 109 -5.87 4.35 -1.30
N VAL A 110 -5.80 3.02 -1.32
CA VAL A 110 -4.54 2.27 -1.35
C VAL A 110 -3.75 2.59 -2.61
N HIS A 111 -4.39 2.56 -3.78
CA HIS A 111 -3.75 2.89 -5.04
C HIS A 111 -3.21 4.33 -5.05
N LEU A 112 -3.99 5.29 -4.58
CA LEU A 112 -3.58 6.70 -4.54
C LEU A 112 -2.41 6.91 -3.58
N ALA A 113 -2.41 6.28 -2.40
CA ALA A 113 -1.31 6.35 -1.45
C ALA A 113 0.00 5.80 -2.06
N ASP A 114 -0.07 4.65 -2.72
CA ASP A 114 1.05 4.04 -3.43
C ASP A 114 1.55 4.92 -4.57
N TYR A 115 0.64 5.47 -5.37
CA TYR A 115 0.96 6.41 -6.44
C TYR A 115 1.72 7.63 -5.93
N MET A 116 1.21 8.29 -4.88
CA MET A 116 1.84 9.47 -4.29
C MET A 116 3.24 9.15 -3.75
N ALA A 117 3.40 8.02 -3.07
CA ALA A 117 4.67 7.59 -2.51
C ALA A 117 5.74 7.28 -3.57
N SER A 118 5.32 6.98 -4.80
CA SER A 118 6.22 6.66 -5.92
C SER A 118 6.60 7.87 -6.78
N ARG A 119 6.07 9.07 -6.50
CA ARG A 119 6.36 10.27 -7.30
C ARG A 119 7.59 11.00 -6.79
N SER A 120 8.52 11.25 -7.68
CA SER A 120 9.79 11.93 -7.37
C SER A 120 9.62 13.43 -7.04
N PHE A 121 8.50 14.03 -7.44
CA PHE A 121 8.21 15.45 -7.20
C PHE A 121 7.41 15.70 -5.91
N ILE A 122 7.07 14.65 -5.17
CA ILE A 122 6.41 14.77 -3.87
C ILE A 122 7.46 14.56 -2.78
N ASP A 123 7.67 15.57 -1.96
CA ASP A 123 8.56 15.48 -0.82
C ASP A 123 7.93 14.63 0.29
N ILE A 124 8.76 13.77 0.88
CA ILE A 124 8.35 12.90 1.98
C ILE A 124 9.28 13.18 3.17
N PRO A 125 9.08 14.32 3.85
CA PRO A 125 10.02 14.79 4.86
C PRO A 125 10.15 13.87 6.08
N CYS A 126 9.07 13.19 6.44
CA CYS A 126 9.05 12.34 7.65
C CYS A 126 9.87 11.05 7.55
N ILE A 127 10.45 10.74 6.39
CA ILE A 127 11.28 9.56 6.19
C ILE A 127 12.69 9.87 5.68
N THR A 128 13.05 11.15 5.58
CA THR A 128 14.37 11.61 5.16
C THR A 128 15.09 12.28 6.33
N GLU A 129 16.39 12.04 6.46
CA GLU A 129 17.22 12.71 7.47
C GLU A 129 17.31 14.23 7.26
N GLU A 130 16.97 14.71 6.06
CA GLU A 130 16.91 16.14 5.75
C GLU A 130 15.71 16.84 6.39
N TYR A 131 14.68 16.09 6.80
CA TYR A 131 13.50 16.67 7.41
C TYR A 131 13.82 17.48 8.67
N ASP A 132 14.65 16.93 9.54
CA ASP A 132 15.05 17.57 10.79
C ASP A 132 15.78 18.88 10.55
N ARG A 133 16.51 18.99 9.42
CA ARG A 133 17.18 20.22 8.99
C ARG A 133 16.22 21.26 8.42
N ILE A 134 15.19 20.81 7.68
CA ILE A 134 14.23 21.71 7.02
C ILE A 134 13.27 22.34 8.02
N VAL A 135 12.81 21.58 9.01
CA VAL A 135 11.85 22.06 10.03
C VAL A 135 12.53 22.69 11.23
N GLY A 136 13.86 22.71 11.26
CA GLY A 136 14.60 23.39 12.35
C GLY A 136 14.37 22.76 13.73
N VAL A 137 14.14 21.44 13.77
CA VAL A 137 14.16 20.70 15.02
C VAL A 137 15.62 20.50 15.41
N ASP A 138 16.24 21.59 15.83
CA ASP A 138 17.51 21.50 16.55
C ASP A 138 17.19 21.04 17.98
N ASP A 139 17.84 19.99 18.38
CA ASP A 139 17.84 19.50 19.76
C ASP A 139 18.23 20.59 20.78
#